data_13048ade88c5676c5cce68de3058abb3
#
_entry.id   13048ade88c5676c5cce68de3058abb3
#
_cell.length_a   1.000
_cell.length_b   1.000
_cell.length_c   1.000
_cell.angle_alpha   90.00
_cell.angle_beta   90.00
_cell.angle_gamma   90.00
#
_symmetry.space_group_name_H-M   'P 1'
#
loop_
_entity.id
_entity.type
_entity.pdbx_description
1 polymer ?
#
loop_
_entity_poly.entity_id
_entity_poly.type
_entity_poly.pdbx_seq_one_letter_code
_entity_poly.pdbx_strand_id
1 'polypeptide(L)'
;MVRSAHRPEIKLRERAYDVFTEQLLRSEIKPGQFVTQRELVTLTGQPLGAIRELIPRLEAEGLIVTVPQRGLQILPLDIALIRNAFQFRLILEREAIASFTQTASDAAVGRIEAAHQSIVSSAQTGLTKKLVADAQRVDREFHETIIDDLNNDIISRAYRVNWIKVRLIRQNETSLDEDLVIPVMREHLAIIAAMKRRDSLAAVEASVAHIMNARARALRLE
;
A
#
# COMPACT_ATOMS: atom_id res chain seq x y z
N MET A 1 -8.27 -35.31 24.46
CA MET A 1 -6.97 -34.71 24.11
C MET A 1 -6.90 -34.57 22.59
N VAL A 2 -7.28 -33.45 22.04
CA VAL A 2 -7.16 -33.15 20.59
C VAL A 2 -5.92 -32.28 20.43
N ARG A 3 -4.88 -32.83 19.82
CA ARG A 3 -3.61 -32.15 19.58
C ARG A 3 -3.79 -31.11 18.48
N SER A 4 -3.53 -29.87 18.82
CA SER A 4 -3.39 -28.71 17.95
C SER A 4 -2.23 -28.90 16.97
N ALA A 5 -2.48 -29.51 15.80
CA ALA A 5 -1.49 -29.73 14.74
C ALA A 5 -1.47 -28.65 13.64
N HIS A 6 -2.21 -27.53 13.80
CA HIS A 6 -2.47 -26.58 12.70
C HIS A 6 -1.61 -25.29 12.72
N ARG A 7 -0.72 -25.13 13.68
CA ARG A 7 0.07 -23.88 13.85
C ARG A 7 1.27 -23.67 12.90
N PRO A 8 2.00 -24.69 12.40
CA PRO A 8 3.19 -24.45 11.56
C PRO A 8 2.84 -24.05 10.12
N GLU A 9 1.81 -24.65 9.52
CA GLU A 9 1.44 -24.43 8.11
C GLU A 9 0.86 -23.03 7.86
N ILE A 10 0.00 -22.53 8.74
CA ILE A 10 -0.53 -21.15 8.66
C ILE A 10 0.61 -20.14 8.70
N LYS A 11 1.61 -20.36 9.57
CA LYS A 11 2.79 -19.48 9.66
C LYS A 11 3.64 -19.50 8.39
N LEU A 12 3.81 -20.65 7.75
CA LEU A 12 4.58 -20.75 6.50
C LEU A 12 3.88 -20.07 5.33
N ARG A 13 2.57 -20.23 5.21
CA ARG A 13 1.77 -19.56 4.18
C ARG A 13 1.78 -18.04 4.34
N GLU A 14 1.59 -17.52 5.55
CA GLU A 14 1.69 -16.08 5.81
C GLU A 14 3.08 -15.55 5.49
N ARG A 15 4.13 -16.26 5.93
CA ARG A 15 5.50 -15.91 5.59
C ARG A 15 5.76 -15.93 4.08
N ALA A 16 5.21 -16.91 3.37
CA ALA A 16 5.33 -16.97 1.91
C ALA A 16 4.64 -15.76 1.24
N TYR A 17 3.49 -15.34 1.77
CA TYR A 17 2.80 -14.14 1.31
C TYR A 17 3.64 -12.88 1.54
N ASP A 18 4.16 -12.69 2.75
CA ASP A 18 4.96 -11.52 3.11
C ASP A 18 6.22 -11.43 2.23
N VAL A 19 6.94 -12.56 2.07
CA VAL A 19 8.14 -12.60 1.22
C VAL A 19 7.79 -12.34 -0.24
N PHE A 20 6.71 -12.95 -0.78
CA PHE A 20 6.27 -12.70 -2.15
C PHE A 20 5.96 -11.22 -2.39
N THR A 21 5.18 -10.61 -1.50
CA THR A 21 4.80 -9.20 -1.62
C THR A 21 6.01 -8.27 -1.46
N GLU A 22 6.95 -8.61 -0.59
CA GLU A 22 8.21 -7.88 -0.46
C GLU A 22 9.05 -7.95 -1.73
N GLN A 23 9.24 -9.14 -2.32
CA GLN A 23 9.95 -9.35 -3.57
C GLN A 23 9.29 -8.58 -4.74
N LEU A 24 7.97 -8.62 -4.78
CA LEU A 24 7.18 -7.88 -5.75
C LEU A 24 7.39 -6.37 -5.59
N LEU A 25 7.36 -5.86 -4.35
CA LEU A 25 7.58 -4.45 -4.03
C LEU A 25 9.04 -4.00 -4.16
N ARG A 26 10.00 -4.90 -4.26
CA ARG A 26 11.41 -4.62 -4.57
C ARG A 26 11.73 -4.74 -6.07
N SER A 27 10.73 -5.02 -6.91
CA SER A 27 10.90 -5.26 -8.35
C SER A 27 11.79 -6.48 -8.69
N GLU A 28 12.00 -7.38 -7.75
CA GLU A 28 12.68 -8.66 -7.98
C GLU A 28 11.74 -9.65 -8.70
N ILE A 29 10.45 -9.53 -8.44
CA ILE A 29 9.36 -10.11 -9.23
C ILE A 29 8.71 -8.96 -9.99
N LYS A 30 8.69 -9.03 -11.33
CA LYS A 30 8.24 -7.91 -12.17
C LYS A 30 6.75 -8.02 -12.51
N PRO A 31 5.99 -6.92 -12.52
CA PRO A 31 4.65 -6.89 -13.07
C PRO A 31 4.59 -7.44 -14.50
N GLY A 32 3.56 -8.23 -14.80
CA GLY A 32 3.37 -8.89 -16.09
C GLY A 32 4.26 -10.10 -16.36
N GLN A 33 5.27 -10.36 -15.53
CA GLN A 33 6.17 -11.49 -15.66
C GLN A 33 5.41 -12.82 -15.52
N PHE A 34 5.81 -13.82 -16.32
CA PHE A 34 5.40 -15.21 -16.13
C PHE A 34 6.40 -15.92 -15.23
N VAL A 35 5.90 -16.66 -14.24
CA VAL A 35 6.70 -17.46 -13.32
C VAL A 35 6.06 -18.83 -13.11
N THR A 36 6.90 -19.83 -12.89
CA THR A 36 6.48 -21.17 -12.46
C THR A 36 6.45 -21.25 -10.93
N GLN A 37 5.78 -22.26 -10.39
CA GLN A 37 5.81 -22.54 -8.94
C GLN A 37 7.24 -22.80 -8.43
N ARG A 38 8.11 -23.41 -9.26
CA ARG A 38 9.52 -23.67 -8.89
C ARG A 38 10.33 -22.38 -8.83
N GLU A 39 10.13 -21.48 -9.76
CA GLU A 39 10.75 -20.14 -9.71
C GLU A 39 10.29 -19.36 -8.49
N LEU A 40 9.00 -19.41 -8.13
CA LEU A 40 8.52 -18.81 -6.89
C LEU A 40 9.18 -19.41 -5.63
N VAL A 41 9.41 -20.74 -5.60
CA VAL A 41 10.19 -21.39 -4.54
C VAL A 41 11.59 -20.77 -4.44
N THR A 42 12.27 -20.61 -5.58
CA THR A 42 13.62 -20.02 -5.63
C THR A 42 13.63 -18.56 -5.20
N LEU A 43 12.72 -17.76 -5.75
CA LEU A 43 12.61 -16.32 -5.47
C LEU A 43 12.25 -16.05 -4.00
N THR A 44 11.31 -16.81 -3.45
CA THR A 44 10.81 -16.56 -2.09
C THR A 44 11.59 -17.33 -1.00
N GLY A 45 12.36 -18.34 -1.39
CA GLY A 45 13.00 -19.26 -0.43
C GLY A 45 11.99 -20.10 0.38
N GLN A 46 10.72 -20.17 -0.06
CA GLN A 46 9.68 -20.90 0.65
C GLN A 46 9.43 -22.29 0.04
N PRO A 47 9.06 -23.31 0.86
CA PRO A 47 8.84 -24.66 0.35
C PRO A 47 7.66 -24.70 -0.63
N LEU A 48 7.71 -25.65 -1.59
CA LEU A 48 6.71 -25.81 -2.65
C LEU A 48 5.27 -25.97 -2.10
N GLY A 49 5.09 -26.63 -0.95
CA GLY A 49 3.80 -26.73 -0.28
C GLY A 49 3.21 -25.38 0.07
N ALA A 50 4.01 -24.49 0.70
CA ALA A 50 3.58 -23.15 1.04
C ALA A 50 3.27 -22.30 -0.19
N ILE A 51 4.05 -22.45 -1.28
CA ILE A 51 3.76 -21.77 -2.56
C ILE A 51 2.42 -22.25 -3.16
N ARG A 52 2.14 -23.55 -3.15
CA ARG A 52 0.86 -24.08 -3.65
C ARG A 52 -0.34 -23.57 -2.87
N GLU A 53 -0.22 -23.42 -1.56
CA GLU A 53 -1.28 -22.85 -0.72
C GLU A 53 -1.39 -21.33 -0.85
N LEU A 54 -0.31 -20.65 -1.24
CA LEU A 54 -0.29 -19.21 -1.46
C LEU A 54 -1.02 -18.80 -2.74
N ILE A 55 -0.89 -19.59 -3.83
CA ILE A 55 -1.41 -19.26 -5.16
C ILE A 55 -2.91 -18.89 -5.15
N PRO A 56 -3.82 -19.69 -4.54
CA PRO A 56 -5.24 -19.34 -4.52
C PRO A 56 -5.52 -17.99 -3.83
N ARG A 57 -4.74 -17.64 -2.81
CA ARG A 57 -4.86 -16.35 -2.14
C ARG A 57 -4.41 -15.21 -3.05
N LEU A 58 -3.27 -15.35 -3.71
CA LEU A 58 -2.77 -14.34 -4.63
C LEU A 58 -3.72 -14.13 -5.83
N GLU A 59 -4.36 -15.20 -6.32
CA GLU A 59 -5.39 -15.13 -7.36
C GLU A 59 -6.64 -14.40 -6.88
N ALA A 60 -7.15 -14.76 -5.69
CA ALA A 60 -8.30 -14.08 -5.08
C ALA A 60 -8.05 -12.58 -4.83
N GLU A 61 -6.83 -12.21 -4.50
CA GLU A 61 -6.41 -10.83 -4.33
C GLU A 61 -6.07 -10.13 -5.67
N GLY A 62 -6.05 -10.87 -6.78
CA GLY A 62 -5.73 -10.36 -8.11
C GLY A 62 -4.28 -9.89 -8.23
N LEU A 63 -3.36 -10.52 -7.52
CA LEU A 63 -1.91 -10.26 -7.61
C LEU A 63 -1.22 -11.17 -8.62
N ILE A 64 -1.85 -12.31 -8.95
CA ILE A 64 -1.44 -13.23 -10.02
C ILE A 64 -2.66 -13.76 -10.77
N VAL A 65 -2.43 -14.33 -11.95
CA VAL A 65 -3.41 -15.11 -12.71
C VAL A 65 -2.75 -16.38 -13.21
N THR A 66 -3.40 -17.55 -13.05
CA THR A 66 -2.94 -18.78 -13.68
C THR A 66 -3.32 -18.77 -15.16
N VAL A 67 -2.30 -18.87 -16.03
CA VAL A 67 -2.48 -18.93 -17.48
C VAL A 67 -2.15 -20.35 -17.97
N PRO A 68 -3.12 -21.08 -18.55
CA PRO A 68 -2.90 -22.44 -19.00
C PRO A 68 -1.66 -22.56 -19.89
N GLN A 69 -0.84 -23.57 -19.65
CA GLN A 69 0.40 -23.89 -20.37
C GLN A 69 1.52 -22.82 -20.26
N ARG A 70 1.28 -21.66 -19.63
CA ARG A 70 2.28 -20.58 -19.46
C ARG A 70 2.73 -20.37 -18.01
N GLY A 71 1.98 -20.89 -17.04
CA GLY A 71 2.27 -20.74 -15.62
C GLY A 71 1.49 -19.59 -14.96
N LEU A 72 2.10 -18.91 -14.02
CA LEU A 72 1.50 -17.84 -13.25
C LEU A 72 1.95 -16.50 -13.82
N GLN A 73 1.01 -15.67 -14.23
CA GLN A 73 1.31 -14.29 -14.61
C GLN A 73 1.14 -13.37 -13.40
N ILE A 74 2.18 -12.62 -13.10
CA ILE A 74 2.12 -11.55 -12.11
C ILE A 74 1.22 -10.43 -12.63
N LEU A 75 0.45 -9.78 -11.75
CA LEU A 75 -0.43 -8.66 -12.09
C LEU A 75 0.27 -7.68 -13.06
N PRO A 76 -0.23 -7.54 -14.30
CA PRO A 76 0.30 -6.54 -15.22
C PRO A 76 -0.12 -5.13 -14.79
N LEU A 77 0.71 -4.14 -15.06
CA LEU A 77 0.36 -2.74 -14.87
C LEU A 77 -0.29 -2.22 -16.15
N ASP A 78 -1.53 -1.83 -16.06
CA ASP A 78 -2.29 -1.23 -17.14
C ASP A 78 -3.17 -0.07 -16.65
N ILE A 79 -3.72 0.71 -17.59
CA ILE A 79 -4.60 1.86 -17.28
C ILE A 79 -5.82 1.44 -16.47
N ALA A 80 -6.36 0.24 -16.71
CA ALA A 80 -7.52 -0.26 -15.99
C ALA A 80 -7.18 -0.51 -14.52
N LEU A 81 -6.02 -1.08 -14.22
CA LEU A 81 -5.52 -1.25 -12.86
C LEU A 81 -5.34 0.09 -12.16
N ILE A 82 -4.69 1.07 -12.82
CA ILE A 82 -4.49 2.42 -12.25
C ILE A 82 -5.85 3.04 -11.91
N ARG A 83 -6.78 3.07 -12.87
CA ARG A 83 -8.12 3.61 -12.66
C ARG A 83 -8.82 2.96 -11.47
N ASN A 84 -8.85 1.62 -11.44
CA ASN A 84 -9.60 0.86 -10.45
C ASN A 84 -8.97 0.98 -9.05
N ALA A 85 -7.64 0.93 -8.93
CA ALA A 85 -6.94 1.05 -7.65
C ALA A 85 -7.14 2.44 -7.02
N PHE A 86 -7.08 3.51 -7.82
CA PHE A 86 -7.30 4.86 -7.32
C PHE A 86 -8.78 5.17 -7.05
N GLN A 87 -9.71 4.60 -7.84
CA GLN A 87 -11.14 4.70 -7.55
C GLN A 87 -11.48 4.02 -6.21
N PHE A 88 -10.91 2.84 -5.95
CA PHE A 88 -11.06 2.13 -4.68
C PHE A 88 -10.57 2.98 -3.50
N ARG A 89 -9.40 3.62 -3.62
CA ARG A 89 -8.90 4.56 -2.61
C ARG A 89 -9.88 5.69 -2.35
N LEU A 90 -10.36 6.36 -3.43
CA LEU A 90 -11.29 7.47 -3.30
C LEU A 90 -12.56 7.10 -2.54
N ILE A 91 -13.11 5.89 -2.78
CA ILE A 91 -14.33 5.44 -2.12
C ILE A 91 -14.08 5.22 -0.62
N LEU A 92 -13.02 4.50 -0.26
CA LEU A 92 -12.77 4.13 1.14
C LEU A 92 -12.18 5.27 1.96
N GLU A 93 -11.23 6.01 1.40
CA GLU A 93 -10.53 7.05 2.16
C GLU A 93 -11.42 8.27 2.42
N ARG A 94 -12.40 8.56 1.58
CA ARG A 94 -13.37 9.62 1.86
C ARG A 94 -14.15 9.37 3.15
N GLU A 95 -14.67 8.17 3.31
CA GLU A 95 -15.42 7.77 4.51
C GLU A 95 -14.49 7.70 5.73
N ALA A 96 -13.34 7.05 5.58
CA ALA A 96 -12.39 6.90 6.66
C ALA A 96 -11.87 8.24 7.19
N ILE A 97 -11.54 9.19 6.31
CA ILE A 97 -11.07 10.53 6.69
C ILE A 97 -12.19 11.34 7.35
N ALA A 98 -13.42 11.29 6.83
CA ALA A 98 -14.55 11.96 7.46
C ALA A 98 -14.77 11.47 8.90
N SER A 99 -14.77 10.15 9.09
CA SER A 99 -14.90 9.52 10.41
C SER A 99 -13.73 9.88 11.32
N PHE A 100 -12.49 9.63 10.87
CA PHE A 100 -11.27 9.89 11.64
C PHE A 100 -11.17 11.36 12.11
N THR A 101 -11.57 12.31 11.26
CA THR A 101 -11.58 13.73 11.60
C THR A 101 -12.48 14.02 12.81
N GLN A 102 -13.58 13.30 12.97
CA GLN A 102 -14.51 13.48 14.11
C GLN A 102 -14.09 12.71 15.35
N THR A 103 -13.56 11.50 15.18
CA THR A 103 -13.39 10.52 16.27
C THR A 103 -11.99 10.50 16.87
N ALA A 104 -10.94 10.77 16.04
CA ALA A 104 -9.56 10.65 16.47
C ALA A 104 -9.21 11.63 17.60
N SER A 105 -8.42 11.18 18.57
CA SER A 105 -7.93 12.06 19.63
C SER A 105 -6.93 13.09 19.09
N ASP A 106 -6.85 14.26 19.72
CA ASP A 106 -5.87 15.29 19.35
C ASP A 106 -4.43 14.76 19.44
N ALA A 107 -4.17 13.86 20.39
CA ALA A 107 -2.87 13.20 20.53
C ALA A 107 -2.56 12.28 19.33
N ALA A 108 -3.56 11.59 18.76
CA ALA A 108 -3.37 10.77 17.57
C ALA A 108 -3.06 11.63 16.34
N VAL A 109 -3.84 12.69 16.12
CA VAL A 109 -3.61 13.64 15.01
C VAL A 109 -2.26 14.35 15.18
N GLY A 110 -1.88 14.73 16.39
CA GLY A 110 -0.59 15.37 16.70
C GLY A 110 0.61 14.45 16.40
N ARG A 111 0.52 13.15 16.68
CA ARG A 111 1.58 12.19 16.32
C ARG A 111 1.76 12.07 14.80
N ILE A 112 0.63 12.01 14.08
CA ILE A 112 0.65 11.96 12.61
C ILE A 112 1.31 13.22 12.05
N GLU A 113 0.90 14.41 12.55
CA GLU A 113 1.48 15.69 12.16
C GLU A 113 3.00 15.75 12.38
N ALA A 114 3.45 15.38 13.58
CA ALA A 114 4.86 15.40 13.95
C ALA A 114 5.72 14.51 13.05
N ALA A 115 5.21 13.32 12.68
CA ALA A 115 5.89 12.41 11.76
C ALA A 115 6.09 13.07 10.37
N HIS A 116 5.05 13.72 9.82
CA HIS A 116 5.13 14.40 8.52
C HIS A 116 6.05 15.62 8.56
N GLN A 117 5.94 16.44 9.62
CA GLN A 117 6.82 17.61 9.80
C GLN A 117 8.29 17.20 9.93
N SER A 118 8.59 16.11 10.62
CA SER A 118 9.95 15.57 10.75
C SER A 118 10.54 15.20 9.38
N ILE A 119 9.75 14.55 8.49
CA ILE A 119 10.20 14.25 7.13
C ILE A 119 10.46 15.52 6.34
N VAL A 120 9.54 16.50 6.36
CA VAL A 120 9.70 17.78 5.64
C VAL A 120 10.95 18.53 6.11
N SER A 121 11.15 18.64 7.43
CA SER A 121 12.31 19.32 8.01
C SER A 121 13.63 18.64 7.63
N SER A 122 13.67 17.30 7.70
CA SER A 122 14.86 16.53 7.32
C SER A 122 15.16 16.65 5.82
N ALA A 123 14.12 16.68 4.97
CA ALA A 123 14.29 16.83 3.53
C ALA A 123 14.87 18.18 3.10
N GLN A 124 14.68 19.22 3.90
CA GLN A 124 15.29 20.54 3.66
C GLN A 124 16.83 20.55 3.84
N THR A 125 17.35 19.62 4.64
CA THR A 125 18.80 19.49 4.87
C THR A 125 19.48 18.55 3.88
N GLY A 126 18.73 17.84 3.08
CA GLY A 126 19.20 16.92 2.03
C GLY A 126 18.41 15.61 2.03
N LEU A 127 18.20 15.09 0.84
CA LEU A 127 17.48 13.84 0.62
C LEU A 127 18.48 12.67 0.58
N THR A 128 18.22 11.67 1.41
CA THR A 128 18.98 10.43 1.46
C THR A 128 18.06 9.25 1.15
N LYS A 129 18.60 8.14 0.65
CA LYS A 129 17.82 6.88 0.45
C LYS A 129 17.07 6.46 1.71
N LYS A 130 17.67 6.65 2.89
CA LYS A 130 17.02 6.38 4.17
C LYS A 130 15.81 7.28 4.39
N LEU A 131 15.97 8.60 4.16
CA LEU A 131 14.87 9.55 4.33
C LEU A 131 13.70 9.27 3.37
N VAL A 132 14.01 8.89 2.12
CA VAL A 132 12.97 8.46 1.15
C VAL A 132 12.23 7.23 1.67
N ALA A 133 12.93 6.22 2.21
CA ALA A 133 12.30 5.04 2.80
C ALA A 133 11.45 5.40 4.04
N ASP A 134 11.92 6.31 4.90
CA ASP A 134 11.15 6.82 6.04
C ASP A 134 9.90 7.58 5.59
N ALA A 135 10.00 8.40 4.55
CA ALA A 135 8.86 9.10 3.96
C ALA A 135 7.81 8.12 3.40
N GLN A 136 8.25 7.07 2.70
CA GLN A 136 7.37 6.01 2.20
C GLN A 136 6.66 5.26 3.34
N ARG A 137 7.35 5.05 4.46
CA ARG A 137 6.75 4.44 5.65
C ARG A 137 5.70 5.36 6.27
N VAL A 138 6.01 6.65 6.44
CA VAL A 138 5.08 7.66 6.99
C VAL A 138 3.84 7.80 6.09
N ASP A 139 4.02 7.85 4.76
CA ASP A 139 2.94 7.86 3.78
C ASP A 139 2.00 6.65 3.96
N ARG A 140 2.56 5.44 4.08
CA ARG A 140 1.77 4.23 4.30
C ARG A 140 1.03 4.25 5.64
N GLU A 141 1.75 4.54 6.72
CA GLU A 141 1.20 4.56 8.09
C GLU A 141 0.07 5.59 8.23
N PHE A 142 0.17 6.73 7.54
CA PHE A 142 -0.89 7.74 7.49
C PHE A 142 -2.21 7.15 6.98
N HIS A 143 -2.19 6.57 5.80
CA HIS A 143 -3.39 6.01 5.19
C HIS A 143 -3.91 4.78 5.93
N GLU A 144 -3.02 3.86 6.34
CA GLU A 144 -3.42 2.65 7.10
C GLU A 144 -4.05 3.02 8.45
N THR A 145 -3.50 3.99 9.18
CA THR A 145 -4.04 4.43 10.48
C THR A 145 -5.46 4.95 10.33
N ILE A 146 -5.73 5.75 9.31
CA ILE A 146 -7.06 6.33 9.07
C ILE A 146 -8.07 5.24 8.68
N ILE A 147 -7.67 4.29 7.84
CA ILE A 147 -8.51 3.16 7.43
C ILE A 147 -8.79 2.21 8.61
N ASP A 148 -7.77 1.91 9.41
CA ASP A 148 -7.90 0.98 10.54
C ASP A 148 -8.76 1.56 11.67
N ASP A 149 -8.86 2.88 11.80
CA ASP A 149 -9.75 3.56 12.76
C ASP A 149 -11.25 3.30 12.50
N LEU A 150 -11.61 2.86 11.28
CA LEU A 150 -12.96 2.38 10.97
C LEU A 150 -13.34 1.11 11.75
N ASN A 151 -12.37 0.45 12.39
CA ASN A 151 -12.55 -0.81 13.14
C ASN A 151 -13.27 -1.90 12.32
N ASN A 152 -12.98 -1.98 11.02
CA ASN A 152 -13.55 -2.93 10.09
C ASN A 152 -12.46 -3.74 9.37
N ASP A 153 -12.23 -4.96 9.87
CA ASP A 153 -11.19 -5.87 9.35
C ASP A 153 -11.35 -6.23 7.87
N ILE A 154 -12.57 -6.20 7.32
CA ILE A 154 -12.83 -6.47 5.91
C ILE A 154 -12.26 -5.31 5.08
N ILE A 155 -12.56 -4.07 5.48
CA ILE A 155 -12.05 -2.87 4.81
C ILE A 155 -10.53 -2.81 4.94
N SER A 156 -9.98 -2.98 6.13
CA SER A 156 -8.54 -2.93 6.39
C SER A 156 -7.78 -3.95 5.53
N ARG A 157 -8.25 -5.19 5.43
CA ARG A 157 -7.63 -6.22 4.57
C ARG A 157 -7.71 -5.87 3.10
N ALA A 158 -8.87 -5.45 2.62
CA ALA A 158 -9.06 -5.08 1.22
C ALA A 158 -8.19 -3.86 0.85
N TYR A 159 -8.06 -2.89 1.76
CA TYR A 159 -7.22 -1.71 1.58
C TYR A 159 -5.74 -2.08 1.47
N ARG A 160 -5.22 -2.98 2.34
CA ARG A 160 -3.81 -3.43 2.28
C ARG A 160 -3.48 -4.14 0.97
N VAL A 161 -4.40 -4.96 0.43
CA VAL A 161 -4.23 -5.56 -0.90
C VAL A 161 -4.18 -4.49 -2.00
N ASN A 162 -5.10 -3.53 -1.95
CA ASN A 162 -5.09 -2.42 -2.90
C ASN A 162 -3.82 -1.55 -2.77
N TRP A 163 -3.30 -1.38 -1.55
CA TRP A 163 -2.05 -0.68 -1.30
C TRP A 163 -0.87 -1.30 -2.04
N ILE A 164 -0.78 -2.65 -2.07
CA ILE A 164 0.24 -3.36 -2.86
C ILE A 164 0.13 -2.95 -4.34
N LYS A 165 -1.09 -2.93 -4.90
CA LYS A 165 -1.34 -2.53 -6.30
C LYS A 165 -0.91 -1.09 -6.56
N VAL A 166 -1.30 -0.16 -5.69
CA VAL A 166 -0.88 1.26 -5.79
C VAL A 166 0.64 1.41 -5.69
N ARG A 167 1.28 0.65 -4.81
CA ARG A 167 2.76 0.65 -4.69
C ARG A 167 3.43 0.15 -5.95
N LEU A 168 2.91 -0.91 -6.58
CA LEU A 168 3.43 -1.43 -7.85
C LEU A 168 3.31 -0.41 -8.99
N ILE A 169 2.16 0.26 -9.09
CA ILE A 169 1.94 1.33 -10.05
C ILE A 169 2.99 2.44 -9.87
N ARG A 170 3.26 2.82 -8.61
CA ARG A 170 4.21 3.88 -8.27
C ARG A 170 5.69 3.47 -8.46
N GLN A 171 6.02 2.18 -8.33
CA GLN A 171 7.41 1.71 -8.43
C GLN A 171 7.98 1.77 -9.83
N ASN A 172 7.15 1.58 -10.84
CA ASN A 172 7.65 1.56 -12.22
C ASN A 172 8.17 2.93 -12.66
N GLU A 173 7.67 4.04 -12.08
CA GLU A 173 7.98 5.37 -12.57
C GLU A 173 7.79 6.53 -11.55
N THR A 174 7.12 6.29 -10.41
CA THR A 174 6.85 7.31 -9.40
C THR A 174 7.05 6.78 -7.98
N SER A 175 8.17 6.13 -7.72
CA SER A 175 8.56 6.03 -6.32
C SER A 175 8.50 7.45 -5.74
N LEU A 176 8.23 7.60 -4.44
CA LEU A 176 8.59 8.82 -3.75
C LEU A 176 10.10 8.96 -3.99
N ASP A 177 10.45 9.45 -5.19
CA ASP A 177 11.77 9.91 -5.49
C ASP A 177 11.99 11.24 -4.78
N GLU A 178 13.18 11.70 -4.86
CA GLU A 178 13.60 12.88 -4.14
C GLU A 178 12.68 14.08 -4.41
N ASP A 179 12.12 14.20 -5.61
CA ASP A 179 11.28 15.35 -6.01
C ASP A 179 9.86 15.30 -5.41
N LEU A 180 9.35 14.10 -5.05
CA LEU A 180 7.98 13.92 -4.58
C LEU A 180 7.82 13.86 -3.06
N VAL A 181 8.90 13.65 -2.28
CA VAL A 181 8.82 13.57 -0.81
C VAL A 181 8.16 14.81 -0.22
N ILE A 182 8.68 15.99 -0.50
CA ILE A 182 8.16 17.25 0.08
C ILE A 182 6.73 17.55 -0.41
N PRO A 183 6.41 17.51 -1.73
CA PRO A 183 5.05 17.73 -2.20
C PRO A 183 4.01 16.81 -1.54
N VAL A 184 4.28 15.51 -1.48
CA VAL A 184 3.35 14.54 -0.89
C VAL A 184 3.15 14.77 0.60
N MET A 185 4.23 15.00 1.36
CA MET A 185 4.11 15.30 2.78
C MET A 185 3.34 16.62 3.04
N ARG A 186 3.46 17.62 2.18
CA ARG A 186 2.66 18.85 2.26
C ARG A 186 1.19 18.63 1.94
N GLU A 187 0.87 17.79 0.95
CA GLU A 187 -0.51 17.38 0.67
C GLU A 187 -1.13 16.72 1.92
N HIS A 188 -0.41 15.82 2.60
CA HIS A 188 -0.87 15.20 3.85
C HIS A 188 -1.03 16.21 4.99
N LEU A 189 -0.09 17.14 5.16
CA LEU A 189 -0.17 18.19 6.18
C LEU A 189 -1.40 19.09 5.97
N ALA A 190 -1.84 19.33 4.74
CA ALA A 190 -3.09 20.05 4.47
C ALA A 190 -4.33 19.27 4.96
N ILE A 191 -4.36 17.95 4.75
CA ILE A 191 -5.41 17.07 5.29
C ILE A 191 -5.39 17.11 6.83
N ILE A 192 -4.21 16.95 7.44
CA ILE A 192 -4.02 16.93 8.90
C ILE A 192 -4.44 18.28 9.51
N ALA A 193 -4.15 19.39 8.85
CA ALA A 193 -4.57 20.73 9.31
C ALA A 193 -6.11 20.86 9.36
N ALA A 194 -6.83 20.26 8.41
CA ALA A 194 -8.29 20.19 8.44
C ALA A 194 -8.80 19.27 9.57
N MET A 195 -8.15 18.12 9.78
CA MET A 195 -8.46 17.21 10.91
C MET A 195 -8.31 17.89 12.26
N LYS A 196 -7.26 18.69 12.46
CA LYS A 196 -7.06 19.48 13.70
C LYS A 196 -8.17 20.48 13.96
N ARG A 197 -8.77 21.02 12.92
CA ARG A 197 -9.94 21.92 13.05
C ARG A 197 -11.27 21.18 13.14
N ARG A 198 -11.25 19.84 13.10
CA ARG A 198 -12.46 19.00 13.05
C ARG A 198 -13.35 19.30 11.84
N ASP A 199 -12.76 19.79 10.76
CA ASP A 199 -13.43 20.12 9.51
C ASP A 199 -13.37 18.93 8.56
N SER A 200 -14.36 18.02 8.70
CA SER A 200 -14.43 16.80 7.88
C SER A 200 -14.57 17.10 6.39
N LEU A 201 -15.29 18.15 6.02
CA LEU A 201 -15.47 18.50 4.60
C LEU A 201 -14.13 18.91 3.98
N ALA A 202 -13.43 19.84 4.61
CA ALA A 202 -12.11 20.27 4.14
C ALA A 202 -11.08 19.13 4.15
N ALA A 203 -11.12 18.23 5.16
CA ALA A 203 -10.23 17.08 5.22
C ALA A 203 -10.47 16.11 4.05
N VAL A 204 -11.75 15.84 3.73
CA VAL A 204 -12.14 14.99 2.59
C VAL A 204 -11.73 15.63 1.27
N GLU A 205 -11.99 16.93 1.08
CA GLU A 205 -11.60 17.66 -0.14
C GLU A 205 -10.09 17.64 -0.37
N ALA A 206 -9.31 17.90 0.67
CA ALA A 206 -7.84 17.84 0.61
C ALA A 206 -7.35 16.42 0.28
N SER A 207 -7.97 15.39 0.86
CA SER A 207 -7.64 13.99 0.56
C SER A 207 -7.99 13.60 -0.87
N VAL A 208 -9.15 13.99 -1.36
CA VAL A 208 -9.53 13.76 -2.76
C VAL A 208 -8.52 14.40 -3.70
N ALA A 209 -8.13 15.66 -3.46
CA ALA A 209 -7.10 16.33 -4.23
C ALA A 209 -5.76 15.58 -4.22
N HIS A 210 -5.30 15.12 -3.04
CA HIS A 210 -4.09 14.30 -2.89
C HIS A 210 -4.15 13.02 -3.74
N ILE A 211 -5.25 12.26 -3.64
CA ILE A 211 -5.43 10.99 -4.37
C ILE A 211 -5.47 11.25 -5.89
N MET A 212 -6.15 12.33 -6.31
CA MET A 212 -6.21 12.70 -7.73
C MET A 212 -4.86 13.16 -8.28
N ASN A 213 -4.07 13.90 -7.49
CA ASN A 213 -2.69 14.24 -7.85
C ASN A 213 -1.82 12.99 -8.00
N ALA A 214 -1.93 12.04 -7.07
CA ALA A 214 -1.21 10.77 -7.15
C ALA A 214 -1.62 9.95 -8.38
N ARG A 215 -2.93 9.91 -8.71
CA ARG A 215 -3.43 9.27 -9.92
C ARG A 215 -2.93 9.96 -11.19
N ALA A 216 -2.94 11.29 -11.22
CA ALA A 216 -2.45 12.07 -12.37
C ALA A 216 -0.95 11.83 -12.62
N ARG A 217 -0.17 11.72 -11.53
CA ARG A 217 1.25 11.32 -11.63
C ARG A 217 1.39 9.93 -12.26
N ALA A 218 0.61 8.95 -11.79
CA ALA A 218 0.64 7.59 -12.31
C ALA A 218 0.24 7.45 -13.79
N LEU A 219 -0.62 8.34 -14.30
CA LEU A 219 -1.10 8.35 -15.69
C LEU A 219 -0.22 9.15 -16.65
N ARG A 220 0.68 10.03 -16.16
CA ARG A 220 1.58 10.84 -17.04
C ARG A 220 2.79 10.07 -17.54
N LEU A 221 2.91 8.86 -17.15
CA LEU A 221 4.10 8.03 -17.33
C LEU A 221 3.90 7.00 -18.46
N GLU A 222 2.82 7.15 -19.23
CA GLU A 222 2.59 6.51 -20.50
C GLU A 222 2.82 7.53 -21.64
#